data_bcae779731fef46ebfc8073c9b7b3301
#
_entry.id   bcae779731fef46ebfc8073c9b7b3301
#
_cell.length_a   1.000
_cell.length_b   1.000
_cell.length_c   1.000
_cell.angle_alpha   90.00
_cell.angle_beta   90.00
_cell.angle_gamma   90.00
#
_symmetry.space_group_name_H-M   'P 1'
#
loop_
_entity.id
_entity.type
_entity.pdbx_description
1 polymer ?
#
loop_
_entity_poly.entity_id
_entity_poly.type
_entity_poly.pdbx_seq_one_letter_code
_entity_poly.pdbx_strand_id
1 'polypeptide(L)'
;MLDNRRFDVAVDEAILASAEAQVGQIKTEIERRTVRARLPGRILQMKTRLGEYAQSGPLGTPLMLLGNDDRLHVRVDVDENDAWRFHPCASAIASVRGNPDLKTPVKFEHTDPDVVPRVSLTGDSTQRVDSRVLQVIYSFDRGAVPVYVGQQMDVFIEVSLDTGKKPAAQSPSGTCGDDAAGNRRPTKAGRRKS
;
A
#
# COMPACT_ATOMS: atom_id res chain seq x y z
N MET A 1 -3.86 -58.10 40.96
CA MET A 1 -3.31 -56.90 41.62
C MET A 1 -2.39 -56.08 40.72
N LEU A 2 -1.54 -56.68 39.90
CA LEU A 2 -0.62 -55.93 39.01
C LEU A 2 -1.33 -55.22 37.84
N ASP A 3 -2.38 -55.78 37.31
CA ASP A 3 -3.15 -55.19 36.19
C ASP A 3 -3.90 -53.93 36.59
N ASN A 4 -4.48 -53.87 37.81
CA ASN A 4 -5.15 -52.67 38.29
C ASN A 4 -4.18 -51.47 38.39
N ARG A 5 -2.95 -51.73 38.87
CA ARG A 5 -1.95 -50.65 38.95
C ARG A 5 -1.51 -50.14 37.60
N ARG A 6 -1.51 -50.98 36.56
CA ARG A 6 -1.20 -50.52 35.18
C ARG A 6 -2.32 -49.65 34.61
N PHE A 7 -3.57 -50.00 34.91
CA PHE A 7 -4.72 -49.16 34.53
C PHE A 7 -4.70 -47.80 35.26
N ASP A 8 -4.38 -47.83 36.56
CA ASP A 8 -4.30 -46.57 37.35
C ASP A 8 -3.22 -45.64 36.78
N VAL A 9 -2.02 -46.18 36.44
CA VAL A 9 -0.94 -45.39 35.82
C VAL A 9 -1.38 -44.85 34.44
N ALA A 10 -2.04 -45.65 33.61
CA ALA A 10 -2.50 -45.20 32.32
C ALA A 10 -3.57 -44.10 32.42
N VAL A 11 -4.42 -44.15 33.42
CA VAL A 11 -5.42 -43.12 33.71
C VAL A 11 -4.72 -41.82 34.15
N ASP A 12 -3.76 -41.92 35.07
CA ASP A 12 -3.01 -40.77 35.57
C ASP A 12 -2.20 -40.10 34.44
N GLU A 13 -1.56 -40.91 33.57
CA GLU A 13 -0.87 -40.38 32.37
C GLU A 13 -1.84 -39.64 31.40
N ALA A 14 -3.03 -40.19 31.21
CA ALA A 14 -4.04 -39.54 30.36
C ALA A 14 -4.55 -38.22 30.97
N ILE A 15 -4.72 -38.17 32.29
CA ILE A 15 -5.10 -36.94 33.03
C ILE A 15 -3.99 -35.91 32.92
N LEU A 16 -2.73 -36.30 33.07
CA LEU A 16 -1.58 -35.41 32.93
C LEU A 16 -1.49 -34.85 31.51
N ALA A 17 -1.60 -35.70 30.50
CA ALA A 17 -1.60 -35.25 29.10
C ALA A 17 -2.75 -34.25 28.79
N SER A 18 -3.92 -34.52 29.36
CA SER A 18 -5.07 -33.59 29.23
C SER A 18 -4.82 -32.23 29.89
N ALA A 19 -4.24 -32.24 31.10
CA ALA A 19 -3.89 -31.02 31.84
C ALA A 19 -2.81 -30.20 31.08
N GLU A 20 -1.79 -30.86 30.54
CA GLU A 20 -0.76 -30.21 29.72
C GLU A 20 -1.35 -29.58 28.44
N ALA A 21 -2.26 -30.27 27.78
CA ALA A 21 -2.95 -29.75 26.61
C ALA A 21 -3.80 -28.48 26.95
N GLN A 22 -4.49 -28.48 28.10
CA GLN A 22 -5.22 -27.32 28.60
C GLN A 22 -4.31 -26.12 28.88
N VAL A 23 -3.16 -26.37 29.53
CA VAL A 23 -2.15 -25.32 29.76
C VAL A 23 -1.63 -24.76 28.44
N GLY A 24 -1.39 -25.60 27.45
CA GLY A 24 -0.98 -25.21 26.10
C GLY A 24 -2.03 -24.32 25.43
N GLN A 25 -3.30 -24.70 25.54
CA GLN A 25 -4.42 -23.91 25.00
C GLN A 25 -4.51 -22.54 25.65
N ILE A 26 -4.43 -22.46 26.98
CA ILE A 26 -4.48 -21.18 27.72
C ILE A 26 -3.30 -20.28 27.35
N LYS A 27 -2.09 -20.83 27.22
CA LYS A 27 -0.91 -20.07 26.77
C LYS A 27 -1.13 -19.47 25.40
N THR A 28 -1.64 -20.25 24.45
CA THR A 28 -1.95 -19.77 23.09
C THR A 28 -3.01 -18.67 23.12
N GLU A 29 -4.00 -18.78 24.00
CA GLU A 29 -5.01 -17.74 24.15
C GLU A 29 -4.43 -16.45 24.72
N ILE A 30 -3.53 -16.52 25.69
CA ILE A 30 -2.83 -15.34 26.22
C ILE A 30 -1.98 -14.68 25.14
N GLU A 31 -1.25 -15.46 24.33
CA GLU A 31 -0.46 -14.94 23.22
C GLU A 31 -1.33 -14.21 22.19
N ARG A 32 -2.49 -14.75 21.86
CA ARG A 32 -3.45 -14.09 20.92
C ARG A 32 -3.98 -12.75 21.44
N ARG A 33 -3.98 -12.54 22.74
CA ARG A 33 -4.37 -11.24 23.34
C ARG A 33 -3.27 -10.19 23.22
N THR A 34 -2.05 -10.60 22.90
CA THR A 34 -0.94 -9.67 22.65
C THR A 34 -0.82 -9.39 21.17
N VAL A 35 -1.31 -8.22 20.75
CA VAL A 35 -1.21 -7.77 19.36
C VAL A 35 0.15 -7.13 19.11
N ARG A 36 0.92 -7.71 18.18
CA ARG A 36 2.22 -7.21 17.78
C ARG A 36 2.20 -6.70 16.34
N ALA A 37 2.96 -5.63 16.07
CA ALA A 37 3.19 -5.19 14.71
C ALA A 37 3.96 -6.27 13.94
N ARG A 38 3.47 -6.65 12.76
CA ARG A 38 4.11 -7.65 11.88
C ARG A 38 5.16 -7.04 10.95
N LEU A 39 5.08 -5.74 10.73
CA LEU A 39 5.95 -4.97 9.85
C LEU A 39 6.43 -3.73 10.60
N PRO A 40 7.64 -3.24 10.29
CA PRO A 40 8.07 -1.93 10.74
C PRO A 40 7.15 -0.88 10.13
N GLY A 41 6.81 0.14 10.91
CA GLY A 41 5.90 1.17 10.44
C GLY A 41 5.55 2.17 11.53
N ARG A 42 4.73 3.12 11.16
CA ARG A 42 4.25 4.18 12.04
C ARG A 42 2.77 3.99 12.34
N ILE A 43 2.37 4.28 13.55
CA ILE A 43 0.96 4.34 13.91
C ILE A 43 0.38 5.62 13.29
N LEU A 44 -0.50 5.45 12.30
CA LEU A 44 -1.17 6.54 11.60
C LEU A 44 -2.39 7.04 12.38
N GLN A 45 -3.10 6.12 13.02
CA GLN A 45 -4.27 6.43 13.81
C GLN A 45 -4.43 5.45 14.96
N MET A 46 -4.78 5.94 16.13
CA MET A 46 -5.14 5.16 17.29
C MET A 46 -6.56 5.55 17.73
N LYS A 47 -7.47 4.58 17.73
CA LYS A 47 -8.89 4.79 18.06
C LYS A 47 -9.28 4.22 19.42
N THR A 48 -8.34 3.61 20.14
CA THR A 48 -8.56 3.03 21.46
C THR A 48 -7.64 3.68 22.49
N ARG A 49 -8.07 3.76 23.72
CA ARG A 49 -7.31 4.30 24.86
C ARG A 49 -7.13 3.25 25.94
N LEU A 50 -6.19 3.48 26.82
CA LEU A 50 -5.99 2.63 28.01
C LEU A 50 -7.28 2.62 28.86
N GLY A 51 -7.71 1.42 29.23
CA GLY A 51 -8.94 1.22 30.02
C GLY A 51 -10.21 1.08 29.20
N GLU A 52 -10.17 1.28 27.89
CA GLU A 52 -11.32 1.01 27.02
C GLU A 52 -11.44 -0.49 26.70
N TYR A 53 -12.68 -0.94 26.61
CA TYR A 53 -12.97 -2.31 26.22
C TYR A 53 -12.69 -2.53 24.73
N ALA A 54 -11.76 -3.46 24.43
CA ALA A 54 -11.52 -3.91 23.08
C ALA A 54 -12.41 -5.12 22.77
N GLN A 55 -13.37 -4.94 21.87
CA GLN A 55 -14.27 -6.01 21.46
C GLN A 55 -13.47 -7.11 20.72
N SER A 56 -13.75 -8.37 21.08
CA SER A 56 -13.22 -9.53 20.36
C SER A 56 -14.10 -9.87 19.16
N GLY A 57 -13.50 -10.13 18.00
CA GLY A 57 -14.22 -10.50 16.78
C GLY A 57 -13.94 -9.55 15.60
N PRO A 58 -14.65 -9.70 14.49
CA PRO A 58 -14.49 -8.83 13.33
C PRO A 58 -14.95 -7.41 13.69
N LEU A 59 -14.02 -6.48 13.67
CA LEU A 59 -14.27 -5.08 13.94
C LEU A 59 -14.61 -4.35 12.64
N GLY A 60 -15.74 -3.65 12.60
CA GLY A 60 -16.10 -2.78 11.49
C GLY A 60 -15.13 -1.58 11.32
N THR A 61 -14.45 -1.22 12.42
CA THR A 61 -13.45 -0.15 12.44
C THR A 61 -12.20 -0.65 13.17
N PRO A 62 -11.00 -0.55 12.57
CA PRO A 62 -9.77 -1.00 13.22
C PRO A 62 -9.44 -0.15 14.45
N LEU A 63 -8.93 -0.78 15.51
CA LEU A 63 -8.51 -0.10 16.76
C LEU A 63 -7.28 0.79 16.52
N MET A 64 -6.38 0.34 15.66
CA MET A 64 -5.16 1.07 15.29
C MET A 64 -4.91 0.89 13.79
N LEU A 65 -4.42 1.94 13.17
CA LEU A 65 -3.95 1.92 11.78
C LEU A 65 -2.44 2.06 11.78
N LEU A 66 -1.76 1.02 11.27
CA LEU A 66 -0.31 1.00 11.10
C LEU A 66 0.00 1.03 9.60
N GLY A 67 0.93 1.87 9.19
CA GLY A 67 1.39 1.93 7.81
C GLY A 67 2.88 2.21 7.73
N ASN A 68 3.52 1.81 6.65
CA ASN A 68 4.85 2.28 6.30
C ASN A 68 4.69 3.63 5.61
N ASP A 69 5.38 4.65 6.12
CA ASP A 69 5.33 6.02 5.62
C ASP A 69 6.68 6.52 5.06
N ASP A 70 7.64 5.61 4.82
CA ASP A 70 8.93 5.94 4.18
C ASP A 70 8.70 6.40 2.74
N ARG A 71 7.79 5.72 2.04
CA ARG A 71 7.35 6.08 0.69
C ARG A 71 5.84 6.27 0.69
N LEU A 72 5.41 7.42 0.23
CA LEU A 72 4.00 7.78 0.13
C LEU A 72 3.50 7.48 -1.29
N HIS A 73 2.26 7.00 -1.36
CA HIS A 73 1.58 6.76 -2.61
C HIS A 73 0.43 7.75 -2.76
N VAL A 74 0.34 8.35 -3.94
CA VAL A 74 -0.78 9.20 -4.33
C VAL A 74 -1.61 8.49 -5.39
N ARG A 75 -2.90 8.33 -5.12
CA ARG A 75 -3.86 7.81 -6.08
C ARG A 75 -4.42 8.98 -6.86
N VAL A 76 -4.26 8.94 -8.16
CA VAL A 76 -4.72 9.94 -9.11
C VAL A 76 -5.92 9.39 -9.85
N ASP A 77 -7.02 10.09 -9.78
CA ASP A 77 -8.24 9.76 -10.50
C ASP A 77 -8.25 10.52 -11.83
N VAL A 78 -7.98 9.82 -12.93
CA VAL A 78 -8.02 10.37 -14.30
C VAL A 78 -9.41 10.14 -14.87
N ASP A 79 -10.06 11.19 -15.38
CA ASP A 79 -11.39 11.09 -15.98
C ASP A 79 -11.39 10.12 -17.18
N GLU A 80 -12.46 9.33 -17.34
CA GLU A 80 -12.60 8.35 -18.42
C GLU A 80 -12.42 8.99 -19.80
N ASN A 81 -12.88 10.23 -19.97
CA ASN A 81 -12.76 10.94 -21.23
C ASN A 81 -11.31 11.31 -21.58
N ASP A 82 -10.42 11.43 -20.58
CA ASP A 82 -9.00 11.74 -20.75
C ASP A 82 -8.11 10.50 -20.61
N ALA A 83 -8.65 9.35 -20.17
CA ALA A 83 -7.90 8.13 -19.93
C ALA A 83 -7.15 7.63 -21.18
N TRP A 84 -7.68 7.85 -22.38
CA TRP A 84 -7.04 7.49 -23.65
C TRP A 84 -5.75 8.28 -23.94
N ARG A 85 -5.58 9.44 -23.30
CA ARG A 85 -4.39 10.30 -23.42
C ARG A 85 -3.30 9.92 -22.43
N PHE A 86 -3.66 9.14 -21.42
CA PHE A 86 -2.72 8.71 -20.41
C PHE A 86 -1.79 7.63 -20.98
N HIS A 87 -0.50 7.78 -20.74
CA HIS A 87 0.52 6.80 -21.07
C HIS A 87 1.21 6.32 -19.79
N PRO A 88 1.36 5.00 -19.59
CA PRO A 88 2.17 4.48 -18.50
C PRO A 88 3.57 5.10 -18.50
N CYS A 89 4.12 5.34 -17.31
CA CYS A 89 5.44 5.98 -17.12
C CYS A 89 5.51 7.46 -17.51
N ALA A 90 4.38 8.13 -17.73
CA ALA A 90 4.38 9.57 -17.93
C ALA A 90 4.93 10.30 -16.70
N SER A 91 5.78 11.31 -16.93
CA SER A 91 6.28 12.18 -15.88
C SER A 91 5.13 12.93 -15.22
N ALA A 92 5.18 13.03 -13.89
CA ALA A 92 4.15 13.76 -13.17
C ALA A 92 4.74 14.55 -11.99
N ILE A 93 4.08 15.65 -11.69
CA ILE A 93 4.42 16.52 -10.56
C ILE A 93 3.20 16.65 -9.68
N ALA A 94 3.36 16.36 -8.39
CA ALA A 94 2.32 16.56 -7.39
C ALA A 94 2.55 17.86 -6.64
N SER A 95 1.47 18.58 -6.38
CA SER A 95 1.46 19.78 -5.53
C SER A 95 0.47 19.61 -4.38
N VAL A 96 0.78 20.21 -3.24
CA VAL A 96 -0.11 20.17 -2.08
C VAL A 96 -1.31 21.08 -2.33
N ARG A 97 -2.52 20.55 -2.17
CA ARG A 97 -3.74 21.34 -2.30
C ARG A 97 -3.74 22.48 -1.27
N GLY A 98 -3.91 23.72 -1.75
CA GLY A 98 -3.86 24.93 -0.93
C GLY A 98 -2.48 25.60 -0.87
N ASN A 99 -1.41 24.94 -1.31
CA ASN A 99 -0.09 25.57 -1.49
C ASN A 99 0.59 25.03 -2.75
N PRO A 100 0.39 25.65 -3.91
CA PRO A 100 0.93 25.20 -5.19
C PRO A 100 2.46 25.35 -5.30
N ASP A 101 3.12 26.06 -4.38
CA ASP A 101 4.59 26.19 -4.37
C ASP A 101 5.27 24.92 -3.83
N LEU A 102 4.56 24.15 -3.01
CA LEU A 102 5.04 22.87 -2.51
C LEU A 102 4.80 21.76 -3.54
N LYS A 103 5.79 21.57 -4.40
CA LYS A 103 5.77 20.58 -5.49
C LYS A 103 6.82 19.51 -5.29
N THR A 104 6.49 18.30 -5.75
CA THR A 104 7.45 17.18 -5.78
C THR A 104 7.24 16.37 -7.05
N PRO A 105 8.32 15.90 -7.70
CA PRO A 105 8.20 14.91 -8.75
C PRO A 105 7.70 13.60 -8.15
N VAL A 106 6.82 12.92 -8.87
CA VAL A 106 6.27 11.64 -8.46
C VAL A 106 6.61 10.58 -9.50
N LYS A 107 6.91 9.37 -9.03
CA LYS A 107 7.28 8.23 -9.87
C LYS A 107 6.04 7.37 -10.11
N PHE A 108 5.80 7.00 -11.36
CA PHE A 108 4.76 6.05 -11.71
C PHE A 108 5.02 4.68 -11.09
N GLU A 109 4.02 4.08 -10.48
CA GLU A 109 4.09 2.71 -9.94
C GLU A 109 3.25 1.75 -10.78
N HIS A 110 1.97 1.98 -10.86
CA HIS A 110 1.06 1.17 -11.67
C HIS A 110 -0.27 1.89 -11.94
N THR A 111 -1.04 1.32 -12.85
CA THR A 111 -2.41 1.73 -13.15
C THR A 111 -3.32 0.58 -12.76
N ASP A 112 -4.39 0.87 -12.04
CA ASP A 112 -5.46 -0.09 -11.81
C ASP A 112 -6.30 -0.20 -13.09
N PRO A 113 -6.33 -1.36 -13.79
CA PRO A 113 -6.98 -1.49 -15.10
C PRO A 113 -8.51 -1.57 -14.99
N ASP A 114 -9.09 -1.00 -13.96
CA ASP A 114 -10.52 -0.95 -13.71
C ASP A 114 -10.99 0.51 -13.64
N VAL A 115 -12.07 0.82 -14.39
CA VAL A 115 -12.66 2.15 -14.39
C VAL A 115 -13.81 2.17 -13.39
N VAL A 116 -13.59 2.85 -12.29
CA VAL A 116 -14.52 2.88 -11.16
C VAL A 116 -15.30 4.18 -11.11
N PRO A 117 -16.52 4.18 -10.53
CA PRO A 117 -17.24 5.42 -10.25
C PRO A 117 -16.42 6.31 -9.33
N ARG A 118 -16.33 7.59 -9.63
CA ARG A 118 -15.65 8.57 -8.78
C ARG A 118 -16.35 8.66 -7.43
N VAL A 119 -15.62 8.40 -6.36
CA VAL A 119 -16.13 8.57 -5.00
C VAL A 119 -15.84 10.00 -4.56
N SER A 120 -16.89 10.81 -4.36
CA SER A 120 -16.73 12.13 -3.77
C SER A 120 -16.32 12.00 -2.31
N LEU A 121 -15.20 12.64 -1.93
CA LEU A 121 -14.72 12.69 -0.54
C LEU A 121 -15.60 13.60 0.37
N THR A 122 -16.57 14.28 -0.20
CA THR A 122 -17.46 15.23 0.49
C THR A 122 -18.72 14.55 1.02
N GLY A 123 -18.64 13.38 1.61
CA GLY A 123 -19.66 12.78 2.46
C GLY A 123 -21.17 12.79 2.06
N ASP A 124 -21.58 13.60 1.10
CA ASP A 124 -22.93 13.64 0.58
C ASP A 124 -23.14 12.59 -0.50
N SER A 125 -23.66 11.44 -0.06
CA SER A 125 -23.99 10.29 -0.90
C SER A 125 -25.16 10.53 -1.89
N THR A 126 -25.72 11.71 -1.93
CA THR A 126 -26.86 12.07 -2.78
C THR A 126 -26.49 12.65 -4.14
N GLN A 127 -25.26 13.11 -4.33
CA GLN A 127 -24.83 13.56 -5.64
C GLN A 127 -24.19 12.35 -6.38
N ARG A 128 -25.02 11.70 -7.19
CA ARG A 128 -24.56 10.75 -8.21
C ARG A 128 -23.67 11.51 -9.19
N VAL A 129 -22.39 11.51 -8.95
CA VAL A 129 -21.43 11.97 -9.94
C VAL A 129 -21.28 10.81 -10.92
N ASP A 130 -21.89 10.93 -12.08
CA ASP A 130 -21.92 9.92 -13.13
C ASP A 130 -20.58 9.85 -13.89
N SER A 131 -19.50 10.35 -13.28
CA SER A 131 -18.15 10.32 -13.85
C SER A 131 -17.39 9.09 -13.36
N ARG A 132 -16.80 8.40 -14.32
CA ARG A 132 -15.93 7.25 -14.10
C ARG A 132 -14.47 7.69 -14.21
N VAL A 133 -13.60 7.05 -13.45
CA VAL A 133 -12.19 7.41 -13.39
C VAL A 133 -11.30 6.17 -13.50
N LEU A 134 -10.19 6.34 -14.21
CA LEU A 134 -9.07 5.43 -14.21
C LEU A 134 -8.15 5.79 -13.04
N GLN A 135 -7.83 4.81 -12.20
CA GLN A 135 -6.96 5.04 -11.04
C GLN A 135 -5.51 4.75 -11.38
N VAL A 136 -4.66 5.75 -11.16
CA VAL A 136 -3.23 5.67 -11.40
C VAL A 136 -2.49 5.93 -10.09
N ILE A 137 -1.54 5.07 -9.77
CA ILE A 137 -0.77 5.16 -8.54
C ILE A 137 0.62 5.69 -8.85
N TYR A 138 0.98 6.77 -8.18
CA TYR A 138 2.31 7.34 -8.17
C TYR A 138 2.90 7.26 -6.77
N SER A 139 4.22 7.25 -6.66
CA SER A 139 4.93 7.28 -5.39
C SER A 139 5.90 8.45 -5.31
N PHE A 140 6.21 8.86 -4.09
CA PHE A 140 7.27 9.82 -3.77
C PHE A 140 7.79 9.56 -2.36
N ASP A 141 9.03 9.98 -2.11
CA ASP A 141 9.67 9.77 -0.82
C ASP A 141 9.11 10.75 0.22
N ARG A 142 8.89 10.24 1.43
CA ARG A 142 8.52 11.08 2.55
C ARG A 142 9.61 12.10 2.82
N GLY A 143 9.25 13.33 3.06
CA GLY A 143 10.19 14.43 3.29
C GLY A 143 10.43 15.31 2.07
N ALA A 144 10.04 14.87 0.88
CA ALA A 144 10.05 15.73 -0.30
C ALA A 144 9.12 16.95 -0.11
N VAL A 145 7.96 16.71 0.52
CA VAL A 145 6.98 17.75 0.91
C VAL A 145 6.36 17.41 2.27
N PRO A 146 5.99 18.41 3.11
CA PRO A 146 5.36 18.18 4.40
C PRO A 146 3.86 17.83 4.21
N VAL A 147 3.57 16.56 3.96
CA VAL A 147 2.19 16.06 3.76
C VAL A 147 1.86 14.97 4.76
N TYR A 148 0.58 14.83 5.03
CA TYR A 148 0.03 13.78 5.88
C TYR A 148 -0.70 12.73 5.05
N VAL A 149 -0.70 11.49 5.53
CA VAL A 149 -1.50 10.42 4.92
C VAL A 149 -2.98 10.80 4.95
N GLY A 150 -3.65 10.67 3.80
CA GLY A 150 -5.05 11.09 3.63
C GLY A 150 -5.25 12.53 3.16
N GLN A 151 -4.17 13.30 3.01
CA GLN A 151 -4.23 14.66 2.46
C GLN A 151 -4.42 14.63 0.94
N GLN A 152 -5.21 15.58 0.42
CA GLN A 152 -5.41 15.73 -1.02
C GLN A 152 -4.25 16.47 -1.66
N MET A 153 -3.87 16.02 -2.87
CA MET A 153 -2.84 16.62 -3.69
C MET A 153 -3.39 16.81 -5.11
N ASP A 154 -2.91 17.84 -5.79
CA ASP A 154 -3.18 18.05 -7.20
C ASP A 154 -1.99 17.54 -8.00
N VAL A 155 -2.24 16.61 -8.95
CA VAL A 155 -1.19 15.96 -9.73
C VAL A 155 -1.31 16.37 -11.19
N PHE A 156 -0.22 16.84 -11.76
CA PHE A 156 -0.09 17.25 -13.16
C PHE A 156 0.74 16.19 -13.88
N ILE A 157 0.09 15.50 -14.84
CA ILE A 157 0.72 14.45 -15.64
C ILE A 157 1.08 15.04 -16.99
N GLU A 158 2.31 14.86 -17.44
CA GLU A 158 2.73 15.28 -18.77
C GLU A 158 2.13 14.36 -19.82
N VAL A 159 1.41 14.95 -20.75
CA VAL A 159 0.84 14.23 -21.89
C VAL A 159 1.64 14.60 -23.13
N SER A 160 2.26 13.60 -23.77
CA SER A 160 2.88 13.80 -25.09
C SER A 160 1.78 14.05 -26.11
N LEU A 161 1.75 15.24 -26.66
CA LEU A 161 0.90 15.57 -27.83
C LEU A 161 1.51 14.96 -29.08
N ASP A 162 1.51 13.62 -29.18
CA ASP A 162 1.88 12.95 -30.43
C ASP A 162 0.75 13.17 -31.44
N THR A 163 0.92 14.23 -32.22
CA THR A 163 0.06 14.58 -33.34
C THR A 163 0.23 13.50 -34.41
N GLY A 164 -0.59 12.46 -34.39
CA GLY A 164 -0.83 11.62 -35.55
C GLY A 164 -0.33 10.18 -35.55
N LYS A 165 0.15 9.61 -34.47
CA LYS A 165 0.46 8.19 -34.44
C LYS A 165 -0.62 7.41 -33.68
N LYS A 166 -1.30 6.51 -34.41
CA LYS A 166 -2.31 5.60 -33.87
C LYS A 166 -1.74 4.92 -32.61
N PRO A 167 -2.43 4.93 -31.44
CA PRO A 167 -1.94 4.30 -30.24
C PRO A 167 -1.72 2.81 -30.52
N ALA A 168 -0.51 2.34 -30.34
CA ALA A 168 -0.22 0.93 -30.31
C ALA A 168 -0.89 0.37 -29.05
N ALA A 169 -1.66 -0.74 -29.20
CA ALA A 169 -2.27 -1.43 -28.11
C ALA A 169 -1.23 -1.83 -27.08
N GLN A 170 -1.14 -1.08 -26.00
CA GLN A 170 -0.19 -1.32 -24.92
C GLN A 170 -0.85 -2.21 -23.87
N SER A 171 -0.15 -3.29 -23.50
CA SER A 171 -0.55 -4.17 -22.43
C SER A 171 -0.57 -3.40 -21.10
N PRO A 172 -1.55 -3.60 -20.21
CA PRO A 172 -1.71 -2.83 -18.98
C PRO A 172 -0.66 -3.09 -17.88
N SER A 173 0.37 -3.91 -18.14
CA SER A 173 1.41 -4.27 -17.17
C SER A 173 2.79 -3.76 -17.59
N GLY A 174 2.98 -2.45 -17.59
CA GLY A 174 4.30 -1.84 -17.85
C GLY A 174 4.99 -1.45 -16.55
N THR A 175 5.97 -2.24 -16.11
CA THR A 175 6.96 -1.78 -15.11
C THR A 175 7.87 -0.79 -15.81
N CYS A 176 7.94 0.46 -15.34
CA CYS A 176 8.88 1.45 -15.86
C CYS A 176 10.30 1.01 -15.51
N GLY A 177 11.10 0.66 -16.51
CA GLY A 177 12.52 0.36 -16.32
C GLY A 177 13.27 1.59 -15.85
N ASP A 178 14.15 1.41 -14.86
CA ASP A 178 15.09 2.44 -14.34
C ASP A 178 16.22 2.75 -15.34
N ASP A 179 15.92 3.04 -16.61
CA ASP A 179 16.90 3.37 -17.62
C ASP A 179 17.08 4.87 -17.83
N ALA A 180 17.61 5.55 -16.78
CA ALA A 180 18.13 6.90 -16.92
C ALA A 180 19.33 7.18 -16.02
N ALA A 181 20.34 6.29 -16.05
CA ALA A 181 21.68 6.62 -15.60
C ALA A 181 22.64 6.34 -16.78
N GLY A 182 22.84 7.36 -17.60
CA GLY A 182 23.75 7.34 -18.75
C GLY A 182 25.17 7.04 -18.33
N ASN A 183 25.59 5.80 -18.47
CA ASN A 183 26.97 5.38 -18.41
C ASN A 183 27.62 5.62 -19.77
N ARG A 184 28.04 6.85 -20.05
CA ARG A 184 28.99 7.14 -21.14
C ARG A 184 30.36 6.64 -20.73
N ARG A 185 30.75 5.43 -21.17
CA ARG A 185 32.14 4.98 -21.14
C ARG A 185 32.95 5.82 -22.12
N PRO A 186 34.11 6.37 -21.73
CA PRO A 186 34.99 7.03 -22.68
C PRO A 186 35.68 5.98 -23.55
N THR A 187 35.52 6.09 -24.86
CA THR A 187 36.21 5.33 -25.87
C THR A 187 37.71 5.65 -25.81
N LYS A 188 38.53 4.66 -25.50
CA LYS A 188 39.96 4.70 -25.53
C LYS A 188 40.44 4.81 -27.00
N ALA A 189 40.99 5.97 -27.36
CA ALA A 189 41.64 6.20 -28.61
C ALA A 189 42.86 5.28 -28.73
N GLY A 190 42.90 4.47 -29.79
CA GLY A 190 44.00 3.63 -30.13
C GLY A 190 45.19 4.45 -30.63
N ARG A 191 46.33 4.28 -29.99
CA ARG A 191 47.63 4.84 -30.39
C ARG A 191 48.27 3.86 -31.36
N ARG A 192 48.33 4.22 -32.67
CA ARG A 192 49.18 3.55 -33.66
C ARG A 192 50.62 3.98 -33.44
N LYS A 193 51.51 3.00 -33.36
CA LYS A 193 52.97 3.16 -33.50
C LYS A 193 53.34 3.00 -34.99
N SER A 194 54.12 3.90 -35.46
CA SER A 194 55.10 3.70 -36.52
C SER A 194 56.44 3.41 -35.89
#